data_f111059c95e15468d2ed5fac7a5a761a
#
_entry.id   f111059c95e15468d2ed5fac7a5a761a
#
_cell.length_a   1.000
_cell.length_b   1.000
_cell.length_c   1.000
_cell.angle_alpha   90.00
_cell.angle_beta   90.00
_cell.angle_gamma   90.00
#
_symmetry.space_group_name_H-M   'P 1'
#
loop_
_entity.id
_entity.type
_entity.pdbx_description
1 polymer ?
#
loop_
_entity_poly.entity_id
_entity_poly.type
_entity_poly.pdbx_seq_one_letter_code
_entity_poly.pdbx_strand_id
1 'polypeptide(L)'
;ASADYAARHCPKGMNAHNFHKLPFVAFNRKDRLQHSFVEQAFGLPRVVLKQLFVPSSEGQIRAVRAGWGVSVVPELGVRDLLASGELVHVTPRHRLGVALFWHCWNLNSEVLDALSGALRSAAARSLRAD
;
A
#
# COMPACT_ATOMS: atom_id res chain seq x y z
N ALA A 1 -6.69 3.71 6.09
CA ALA A 1 -6.77 4.14 7.49
C ALA A 1 -7.68 3.22 8.30
N SER A 2 -7.57 3.23 9.65
CA SER A 2 -8.64 2.63 10.45
C SER A 2 -9.95 3.42 10.28
N ALA A 3 -11.09 2.73 10.42
CA ALA A 3 -12.41 3.35 10.26
C ALA A 3 -12.60 4.53 11.21
N ASP A 4 -12.20 4.36 12.47
CA ASP A 4 -12.28 5.39 13.51
C ASP A 4 -11.38 6.61 13.20
N TYR A 5 -10.14 6.38 12.74
CA TYR A 5 -9.26 7.46 12.32
C TYR A 5 -9.85 8.23 11.12
N ALA A 6 -10.34 7.52 10.12
CA ALA A 6 -10.94 8.11 8.94
C ALA A 6 -12.17 8.98 9.28
N ALA A 7 -13.05 8.48 10.15
CA ALA A 7 -14.22 9.21 10.61
C ALA A 7 -13.86 10.53 11.32
N ARG A 8 -12.79 10.54 12.10
CA ARG A 8 -12.36 11.74 12.86
C ARG A 8 -11.56 12.74 12.03
N HIS A 9 -10.68 12.28 11.14
CA HIS A 9 -9.69 13.13 10.48
C HIS A 9 -9.95 13.39 9.00
N CYS A 10 -10.67 12.50 8.32
CA CYS A 10 -11.03 12.65 6.91
C CYS A 10 -12.40 12.02 6.58
N PRO A 11 -13.51 12.47 7.23
CA PRO A 11 -14.84 11.86 7.08
C PRO A 11 -15.37 11.89 5.64
N LYS A 12 -14.89 12.80 4.82
CA LYS A 12 -15.20 12.89 3.38
C LYS A 12 -14.11 12.26 2.49
N GLY A 13 -13.22 11.48 3.07
CA GLY A 13 -12.05 10.92 2.40
C GLY A 13 -10.86 11.88 2.31
N MET A 14 -9.73 11.32 1.84
CA MET A 14 -8.52 12.10 1.57
C MET A 14 -8.59 12.67 0.15
N ASN A 15 -8.14 13.92 -0.01
CA ASN A 15 -8.13 14.66 -1.27
C ASN A 15 -6.95 15.66 -1.33
N ALA A 16 -6.82 16.37 -2.45
CA ALA A 16 -5.75 17.35 -2.69
C ALA A 16 -5.67 18.49 -1.65
N HIS A 17 -6.75 18.77 -0.93
CA HIS A 17 -6.81 19.89 0.03
C HIS A 17 -6.53 19.45 1.48
N ASN A 18 -6.60 18.15 1.79
CA ASN A 18 -6.46 17.70 3.18
C ASN A 18 -5.33 16.70 3.43
N PHE A 19 -4.72 16.09 2.41
CA PHE A 19 -3.67 15.08 2.58
C PHE A 19 -2.49 15.57 3.45
N HIS A 20 -2.12 16.84 3.33
CA HIS A 20 -0.99 17.43 4.05
C HIS A 20 -1.20 17.52 5.58
N LYS A 21 -2.44 17.37 6.03
CA LYS A 21 -2.80 17.33 7.47
C LYS A 21 -2.64 15.95 8.08
N LEU A 22 -2.67 14.91 7.25
CA LEU A 22 -2.67 13.52 7.69
C LEU A 22 -1.23 12.99 7.79
N PRO A 23 -0.83 12.34 8.89
CA PRO A 23 0.42 11.60 8.95
C PRO A 23 0.34 10.35 8.09
N PHE A 24 1.38 10.10 7.30
CA PHE A 24 1.55 8.92 6.47
C PHE A 24 2.50 7.94 7.15
N VAL A 25 2.06 6.73 7.39
CA VAL A 25 2.91 5.64 7.87
C VAL A 25 3.64 5.06 6.66
N ALA A 26 4.96 5.19 6.64
CA ALA A 26 5.84 4.78 5.55
C ALA A 26 6.92 3.81 6.05
N PHE A 27 7.53 3.04 5.16
CA PHE A 27 8.53 2.06 5.52
C PHE A 27 9.84 2.74 6.01
N ASN A 28 10.36 3.67 5.24
CA ASN A 28 11.54 4.45 5.58
C ASN A 28 11.61 5.73 4.73
N ARG A 29 12.66 6.53 4.92
CA ARG A 29 12.84 7.80 4.19
C ARG A 29 13.09 7.65 2.68
N LYS A 30 13.50 6.47 2.22
CA LYS A 30 13.76 6.19 0.80
C LYS A 30 12.50 5.68 0.09
N ASP A 31 11.49 5.26 0.87
CA ASP A 31 10.21 4.77 0.35
C ASP A 31 9.42 5.94 -0.26
N ARG A 32 9.24 5.89 -1.55
CA ARG A 32 8.48 6.88 -2.32
C ARG A 32 7.02 6.48 -2.57
N LEU A 33 6.61 5.31 -2.10
CA LEU A 33 5.29 4.76 -2.42
C LEU A 33 4.15 5.72 -2.02
N GLN A 34 4.25 6.29 -0.82
CA GLN A 34 3.26 7.25 -0.30
C GLN A 34 3.21 8.54 -1.13
N HIS A 35 4.39 9.06 -1.53
CA HIS A 35 4.49 10.25 -2.38
C HIS A 35 3.92 9.98 -3.75
N SER A 36 4.36 8.90 -4.41
CA SER A 36 3.91 8.52 -5.76
C SER A 36 2.40 8.34 -5.81
N PHE A 37 1.82 7.75 -4.78
CA PHE A 37 0.37 7.61 -4.69
C PHE A 37 -0.35 8.97 -4.65
N VAL A 38 0.08 9.88 -3.77
CA VAL A 38 -0.56 11.19 -3.60
C VAL A 38 -0.37 12.06 -4.85
N GLU A 39 0.84 12.04 -5.41
CA GLU A 39 1.17 12.75 -6.65
C GLU A 39 0.27 12.28 -7.81
N GLN A 40 0.14 10.97 -7.98
CA GLN A 40 -0.69 10.38 -9.04
C GLN A 40 -2.19 10.58 -8.77
N ALA A 41 -2.66 10.30 -7.56
CA ALA A 41 -4.08 10.36 -7.23
C ALA A 41 -4.67 11.78 -7.37
N PHE A 42 -3.86 12.81 -7.10
CA PHE A 42 -4.32 14.19 -7.11
C PHE A 42 -3.71 15.06 -8.22
N GLY A 43 -2.92 14.47 -9.12
CA GLY A 43 -2.31 15.19 -10.24
C GLY A 43 -1.29 16.25 -9.80
N LEU A 44 -0.58 16.02 -8.71
CA LEU A 44 0.37 16.96 -8.13
C LEU A 44 1.80 16.63 -8.57
N PRO A 45 2.62 17.62 -8.99
CA PRO A 45 3.96 17.35 -9.52
C PRO A 45 4.98 16.98 -8.44
N ARG A 46 4.73 17.39 -7.22
CA ARG A 46 5.56 17.09 -6.04
C ARG A 46 4.76 17.35 -4.76
N VAL A 47 4.89 16.47 -3.80
CA VAL A 47 4.21 16.60 -2.52
C VAL A 47 5.18 16.49 -1.34
N VAL A 48 4.83 17.16 -0.24
CA VAL A 48 5.50 17.02 1.05
C VAL A 48 4.52 16.36 2.00
N LEU A 49 4.92 15.24 2.59
CA LEU A 49 4.09 14.45 3.49
C LEU A 49 4.63 14.50 4.91
N LYS A 50 3.72 14.55 5.89
CA LYS A 50 4.07 14.23 7.27
C LYS A 50 4.24 12.72 7.36
N GLN A 51 5.43 12.24 7.70
CA GLN A 51 5.72 10.80 7.69
C GLN A 51 6.10 10.29 9.07
N LEU A 52 5.57 9.11 9.38
CA LEU A 52 5.98 8.24 10.49
C LEU A 52 6.62 7.00 9.88
N PHE A 53 7.80 6.62 10.34
CA PHE A 53 8.54 5.51 9.75
C PHE A 53 8.42 4.25 10.59
N VAL A 54 7.90 3.20 9.96
CA VAL A 54 7.78 1.86 10.55
C VAL A 54 8.38 0.87 9.55
N PRO A 55 9.63 0.41 9.75
CA PRO A 55 10.37 -0.39 8.77
C PRO A 55 9.95 -1.87 8.78
N SER A 56 8.66 -2.10 8.70
CA SER A 56 8.02 -3.41 8.62
C SER A 56 6.66 -3.26 7.97
N SER A 57 6.36 -4.03 6.92
CA SER A 57 5.06 -3.99 6.26
C SER A 57 3.91 -4.37 7.20
N GLU A 58 4.11 -5.40 8.02
CA GLU A 58 3.14 -5.79 9.04
C GLU A 58 3.01 -4.72 10.13
N GLY A 59 4.14 -4.13 10.55
CA GLY A 59 4.16 -3.02 11.50
C GLY A 59 3.41 -1.79 10.99
N GLN A 60 3.51 -1.47 9.70
CA GLN A 60 2.73 -0.38 9.08
C GLN A 60 1.22 -0.65 9.19
N ILE A 61 0.78 -1.87 8.87
CA ILE A 61 -0.62 -2.25 8.97
C ILE A 61 -1.10 -2.13 10.43
N ARG A 62 -0.32 -2.60 11.40
CA ARG A 62 -0.63 -2.46 12.83
C ARG A 62 -0.71 -1.00 13.27
N ALA A 63 0.22 -0.16 12.83
CA ALA A 63 0.22 1.27 13.15
C ALA A 63 -1.03 1.98 12.58
N VAL A 64 -1.41 1.66 11.34
CA VAL A 64 -2.63 2.19 10.72
C VAL A 64 -3.88 1.73 11.47
N ARG A 65 -3.96 0.45 11.86
CA ARG A 65 -5.05 -0.08 12.69
C ARG A 65 -5.14 0.64 14.04
N ALA A 66 -4.01 0.95 14.64
CA ALA A 66 -3.92 1.71 15.90
C ALA A 66 -4.24 3.21 15.74
N GLY A 67 -4.56 3.68 14.52
CA GLY A 67 -4.96 5.06 14.28
C GLY A 67 -3.79 6.06 14.20
N TRP A 68 -2.59 5.61 13.84
CA TRP A 68 -1.43 6.51 13.70
C TRP A 68 -1.49 7.40 12.46
N GLY A 69 -2.35 7.05 11.50
CA GLY A 69 -2.50 7.83 10.28
C GLY A 69 -3.02 7.02 9.11
N VAL A 70 -2.61 7.43 7.92
CA VAL A 70 -2.94 6.76 6.64
C VAL A 70 -1.70 6.08 6.07
N SER A 71 -1.89 5.08 5.21
CA SER A 71 -0.79 4.43 4.52
C SER A 71 -1.23 3.88 3.16
N VAL A 72 -0.29 3.78 2.24
CA VAL A 72 -0.41 2.96 1.04
C VAL A 72 0.27 1.63 1.34
N VAL A 73 -0.51 0.58 1.34
CA VAL A 73 -0.06 -0.79 1.66
C VAL A 73 -0.58 -1.77 0.60
N PRO A 74 0.07 -2.92 0.41
CA PRO A 74 -0.42 -3.94 -0.50
C PRO A 74 -1.83 -4.40 -0.13
N GLU A 75 -2.76 -4.37 -1.10
CA GLU A 75 -4.15 -4.77 -0.90
C GLU A 75 -4.27 -6.20 -0.36
N LEU A 76 -3.38 -7.10 -0.81
CA LEU A 76 -3.36 -8.49 -0.37
C LEU A 76 -3.19 -8.64 1.15
N GLY A 77 -2.38 -7.76 1.76
CA GLY A 77 -2.11 -7.80 3.21
C GLY A 77 -3.21 -7.20 4.08
N VAL A 78 -4.20 -6.52 3.50
CA VAL A 78 -5.27 -5.82 4.23
C VAL A 78 -6.68 -6.21 3.80
N ARG A 79 -6.82 -7.19 2.91
CA ARG A 79 -8.10 -7.59 2.33
C ARG A 79 -9.14 -7.94 3.39
N ASP A 80 -8.78 -8.75 4.37
CA ASP A 80 -9.68 -9.17 5.43
C ASP A 80 -10.06 -8.00 6.36
N LEU A 81 -9.11 -7.10 6.62
CA LEU A 81 -9.34 -5.90 7.42
C LEU A 81 -10.25 -4.87 6.73
N LEU A 82 -10.19 -4.82 5.40
CA LEU A 82 -11.13 -4.02 4.60
C LEU A 82 -12.51 -4.68 4.57
N ALA A 83 -12.58 -6.00 4.43
CA ALA A 83 -13.83 -6.75 4.42
C ALA A 83 -14.57 -6.67 5.78
N SER A 84 -13.83 -6.69 6.89
CA SER A 84 -14.40 -6.53 8.24
C SER A 84 -14.80 -5.08 8.58
N GLY A 85 -14.35 -4.10 7.77
CA GLY A 85 -14.55 -2.68 8.05
C GLY A 85 -13.62 -2.09 9.11
N GLU A 86 -12.64 -2.85 9.60
CA GLU A 86 -11.62 -2.36 10.53
C GLU A 86 -10.71 -1.33 9.88
N LEU A 87 -10.37 -1.55 8.62
CA LEU A 87 -9.73 -0.57 7.76
C LEU A 87 -10.68 -0.08 6.66
N VAL A 88 -10.48 1.13 6.22
CA VAL A 88 -11.25 1.74 5.13
C VAL A 88 -10.34 2.41 4.11
N HIS A 89 -10.80 2.42 2.86
CA HIS A 89 -10.18 3.20 1.80
C HIS A 89 -10.51 4.68 1.98
N VAL A 90 -9.50 5.50 2.23
CA VAL A 90 -9.67 6.96 2.30
C VAL A 90 -9.69 7.64 0.93
N THR A 91 -9.33 6.90 -0.12
CA THR A 91 -9.36 7.31 -1.54
C THR A 91 -9.88 6.17 -2.42
N PRO A 92 -11.16 5.80 -2.32
CA PRO A 92 -11.67 4.55 -2.90
C PRO A 92 -11.57 4.47 -4.44
N ARG A 93 -11.42 5.62 -5.11
CA ARG A 93 -11.31 5.70 -6.58
C ARG A 93 -9.88 5.58 -7.09
N HIS A 94 -8.88 5.58 -6.22
CA HIS A 94 -7.46 5.60 -6.60
C HIS A 94 -6.76 4.33 -6.10
N ARG A 95 -5.94 3.76 -6.96
CA ARG A 95 -5.05 2.63 -6.69
C ARG A 95 -3.70 2.95 -7.30
N LEU A 96 -2.63 2.50 -6.67
CA LEU A 96 -1.29 2.55 -7.23
C LEU A 96 -0.91 1.15 -7.66
N GLY A 97 -0.76 0.95 -8.97
CA GLY A 97 -0.20 -0.28 -9.53
C GLY A 97 1.31 -0.33 -9.28
N VAL A 98 1.80 -1.43 -8.73
CA VAL A 98 3.23 -1.70 -8.58
C VAL A 98 3.54 -2.99 -9.30
N ALA A 99 4.31 -2.89 -10.39
CA ALA A 99 4.74 -4.05 -11.16
C ALA A 99 5.71 -4.90 -10.32
N LEU A 100 5.46 -6.19 -10.26
CA LEU A 100 6.32 -7.15 -9.60
C LEU A 100 7.05 -8.00 -10.64
N PHE A 101 8.36 -8.15 -10.47
CA PHE A 101 9.20 -8.92 -11.36
C PHE A 101 9.88 -10.04 -10.61
N TRP A 102 9.75 -11.27 -11.15
CA TRP A 102 10.50 -12.42 -10.65
C TRP A 102 11.86 -12.47 -11.34
N HIS A 103 12.92 -12.30 -10.56
CA HIS A 103 14.30 -12.45 -11.03
C HIS A 103 14.89 -13.74 -10.47
N CYS A 104 15.40 -14.58 -11.34
CA CYS A 104 16.14 -15.79 -10.96
C CYS A 104 17.36 -15.95 -11.85
N TRP A 105 18.32 -16.69 -11.37
CA TRP A 105 19.49 -17.08 -12.15
C TRP A 105 19.06 -17.97 -13.32
N ASN A 106 19.65 -17.76 -14.50
CA ASN A 106 19.44 -18.61 -15.66
C ASN A 106 20.31 -19.89 -15.52
N LEU A 107 19.96 -20.74 -14.57
CA LEU A 107 20.59 -22.02 -14.32
C LEU A 107 19.69 -23.13 -14.79
N ASN A 108 20.29 -24.18 -15.37
CA ASN A 108 19.54 -25.38 -15.72
C ASN A 108 19.27 -26.20 -14.45
N SER A 109 18.11 -25.93 -13.80
CA SER A 109 17.75 -26.51 -12.51
C SER A 109 16.24 -26.76 -12.45
N GLU A 110 15.85 -28.02 -12.35
CA GLU A 110 14.45 -28.43 -12.21
C GLU A 110 13.77 -27.79 -10.97
N VAL A 111 14.53 -27.57 -9.89
CA VAL A 111 14.03 -26.95 -8.67
C VAL A 111 13.69 -25.47 -8.91
N LEU A 112 14.56 -24.73 -9.61
CA LEU A 112 14.29 -23.32 -9.95
C LEU A 112 13.12 -23.19 -10.92
N ASP A 113 12.98 -24.11 -11.86
CA ASP A 113 11.86 -24.12 -12.80
C ASP A 113 10.54 -24.41 -12.09
N ALA A 114 10.53 -25.42 -11.20
CA ALA A 114 9.36 -25.75 -10.38
C ALA A 114 8.95 -24.58 -9.47
N LEU A 115 9.92 -23.94 -8.80
CA LEU A 115 9.68 -22.75 -7.96
C LEU A 115 9.13 -21.59 -8.78
N SER A 116 9.74 -21.31 -9.93
CA SER A 116 9.31 -20.24 -10.83
C SER A 116 7.88 -20.47 -11.34
N GLY A 117 7.56 -21.72 -11.70
CA GLY A 117 6.22 -22.13 -12.10
C GLY A 117 5.19 -21.94 -10.98
N ALA A 118 5.52 -22.37 -9.77
CA ALA A 118 4.65 -22.22 -8.60
C ALA A 118 4.40 -20.76 -8.26
N LEU A 119 5.44 -19.90 -8.26
CA LEU A 119 5.32 -18.46 -8.01
C LEU A 119 4.47 -17.76 -9.06
N ARG A 120 4.69 -18.03 -10.35
CA ARG A 120 3.87 -17.46 -11.44
C ARG A 120 2.40 -17.88 -11.32
N SER A 121 2.15 -19.13 -11.00
CA SER A 121 0.80 -19.64 -10.79
C SER A 121 0.11 -18.99 -9.58
N ALA A 122 0.84 -18.80 -8.48
CA ALA A 122 0.32 -18.12 -7.30
C ALA A 122 0.06 -16.62 -7.58
N ALA A 123 0.97 -15.95 -8.28
CA ALA A 123 0.81 -14.57 -8.70
C ALA A 123 -0.43 -14.39 -9.59
N ALA A 124 -0.63 -15.23 -10.58
CA ALA A 124 -1.79 -15.19 -11.48
C ALA A 124 -3.13 -15.34 -10.73
N ARG A 125 -3.16 -16.05 -9.61
CA ARG A 125 -4.36 -16.21 -8.79
C ARG A 125 -4.59 -15.07 -7.81
N SER A 126 -3.54 -14.41 -7.35
CA SER A 126 -3.59 -13.48 -6.19
C SER A 126 -3.39 -12.03 -6.57
N LEU A 127 -2.66 -11.75 -7.64
CA LEU A 127 -2.36 -10.43 -8.14
C LEU A 127 -3.27 -10.08 -9.31
N ARG A 128 -3.44 -8.78 -9.55
CA ARG A 128 -4.16 -8.32 -10.74
C ARG A 128 -3.24 -8.46 -11.96
N ALA A 129 -3.79 -8.91 -13.08
CA ALA A 129 -3.15 -8.72 -14.38
C ALA A 129 -3.32 -7.25 -14.79
N ASP A 130 -2.28 -6.68 -15.38
CA ASP A 130 -2.36 -5.36 -16.03
C ASP A 130 -3.20 -5.44 -17.30
#